data_12b0129397f4bcb51514f4e2dd0d3caf
#
_entry.id   12b0129397f4bcb51514f4e2dd0d3caf
#
_cell.length_a   1.000
_cell.length_b   1.000
_cell.length_c   1.000
_cell.angle_alpha   90.00
_cell.angle_beta   90.00
_cell.angle_gamma   90.00
#
_symmetry.space_group_name_H-M   'P 1'
#
loop_
_entity.id
_entity.type
_entity.pdbx_description
1 polymer ?
#
loop_
_entity_poly.entity_id
_entity_poly.type
_entity_poly.pdbx_seq_one_letter_code
_entity_poly.pdbx_strand_id
1 'polypeptide(L)'
;MPEHLPEGIEGLHFHVLCENDSYALEKCLKHFEAKFSHLIKECKWINMGGGHHITRADYNIPHLIGLLKQFKARYPNLEDVILEPGEAVGWQTGVLTSTVEDIVENKGIKIAMLNISFYIHRNTSYSYRISY
;
A
#
# COMPACT_ATOMS: atom_id res chain seq x y z
N MET A 1 23.48 5.81 -9.46
CA MET A 1 22.75 4.56 -9.29
C MET A 1 23.72 3.45 -9.64
N PRO A 2 23.75 2.30 -8.91
CA PRO A 2 24.67 1.22 -9.24
C PRO A 2 24.32 0.61 -10.60
N GLU A 3 25.33 0.14 -11.32
CA GLU A 3 25.14 -0.55 -12.62
C GLU A 3 24.71 -2.02 -12.42
N HIS A 4 25.08 -2.61 -11.29
CA HIS A 4 24.77 -4.00 -10.92
C HIS A 4 24.26 -4.07 -9.47
N LEU A 5 23.56 -5.15 -9.14
CA LEU A 5 23.21 -5.44 -7.75
C LEU A 5 24.49 -5.67 -6.93
N PRO A 6 24.59 -5.11 -5.70
CA PRO A 6 25.67 -5.43 -4.78
C PRO A 6 25.71 -6.93 -4.46
N GLU A 7 26.90 -7.46 -4.20
CA GLU A 7 27.07 -8.86 -3.79
C GLU A 7 26.21 -9.21 -2.57
N GLY A 8 25.50 -10.32 -2.62
CA GLY A 8 24.59 -10.79 -1.58
C GLY A 8 23.19 -10.19 -1.64
N ILE A 9 22.90 -9.25 -2.55
CA ILE A 9 21.55 -8.73 -2.77
C ILE A 9 20.89 -9.52 -3.90
N GLU A 10 19.72 -10.11 -3.62
CA GLU A 10 19.00 -10.96 -4.58
C GLU A 10 17.69 -10.33 -5.09
N GLY A 11 17.29 -9.18 -4.57
CA GLY A 11 16.04 -8.55 -4.98
C GLY A 11 15.95 -7.09 -4.60
N LEU A 12 14.87 -6.45 -5.03
CA LEU A 12 14.57 -5.05 -4.74
C LEU A 12 13.21 -4.93 -4.08
N HIS A 13 13.09 -3.95 -3.19
CA HIS A 13 11.86 -3.58 -2.52
C HIS A 13 11.54 -2.10 -2.73
N PHE A 14 10.26 -1.81 -2.98
CA PHE A 14 9.72 -0.46 -2.87
C PHE A 14 8.39 -0.48 -2.12
N HIS A 15 8.11 0.58 -1.35
CA HIS A 15 6.84 0.77 -0.66
C HIS A 15 6.43 2.25 -0.81
N VAL A 16 5.67 2.55 -1.83
CA VAL A 16 5.30 3.93 -2.21
C VAL A 16 3.80 4.17 -2.24
N LEU A 17 2.99 3.11 -2.08
CA LEU A 17 1.54 3.22 -2.07
C LEU A 17 1.00 3.26 -0.64
N CYS A 18 -0.12 3.95 -0.46
CA CYS A 18 -0.91 3.98 0.74
C CYS A 18 -2.36 4.20 0.34
N GLU A 19 -3.25 3.28 0.72
CA GLU A 19 -4.69 3.34 0.40
C GLU A 19 -4.98 3.53 -1.10
N ASN A 20 -4.31 2.77 -1.94
CA ASN A 20 -4.35 2.92 -3.39
C ASN A 20 -4.89 1.68 -4.10
N ASP A 21 -5.15 1.86 -5.38
CA ASP A 21 -5.65 0.84 -6.29
C ASP A 21 -4.56 0.25 -7.22
N SER A 22 -4.97 -0.68 -8.07
CA SER A 22 -4.07 -1.32 -9.04
C SER A 22 -3.58 -0.37 -10.14
N TYR A 23 -4.29 0.71 -10.43
CA TYR A 23 -3.88 1.71 -11.43
C TYR A 23 -2.76 2.61 -10.90
N ALA A 24 -2.75 2.87 -9.59
CA ALA A 24 -1.63 3.54 -8.94
C ALA A 24 -0.36 2.68 -9.00
N LEU A 25 -0.48 1.35 -8.77
CA LEU A 25 0.63 0.42 -8.96
C LEU A 25 1.14 0.42 -10.40
N GLU A 26 0.25 0.40 -11.39
CA GLU A 26 0.65 0.46 -12.81
C GLU A 26 1.53 1.68 -13.11
N LYS A 27 1.12 2.86 -12.62
CA LYS A 27 1.92 4.08 -12.78
C LYS A 27 3.28 3.97 -12.08
N CYS A 28 3.30 3.43 -10.86
CA CYS A 28 4.53 3.19 -10.10
C CYS A 28 5.48 2.27 -10.85
N LEU A 29 4.98 1.14 -11.37
CA LEU A 29 5.78 0.17 -12.13
C LEU A 29 6.40 0.78 -13.38
N LYS A 30 5.69 1.63 -14.14
CA LYS A 30 6.26 2.33 -15.29
C LYS A 30 7.50 3.16 -14.91
N HIS A 31 7.45 3.86 -13.77
CA HIS A 31 8.59 4.63 -13.29
C HIS A 31 9.70 3.75 -12.71
N PHE A 32 9.34 2.67 -12.03
CA PHE A 32 10.29 1.72 -11.48
C PHE A 32 11.07 1.01 -12.59
N GLU A 33 10.37 0.48 -13.61
CA GLU A 33 11.00 -0.17 -14.74
C GLU A 33 11.88 0.80 -15.55
N ALA A 34 11.43 2.04 -15.76
CA ALA A 34 12.21 3.03 -16.49
C ALA A 34 13.57 3.35 -15.84
N LYS A 35 13.65 3.24 -14.51
CA LYS A 35 14.89 3.54 -13.76
C LYS A 35 15.71 2.31 -13.42
N PHE A 36 15.07 1.19 -13.13
CA PHE A 36 15.70 0.02 -12.50
C PHE A 36 15.67 -1.25 -13.33
N SER A 37 15.20 -1.21 -14.60
CA SER A 37 15.08 -2.40 -15.44
C SER A 37 16.35 -3.22 -15.56
N HIS A 38 17.53 -2.59 -15.55
CA HIS A 38 18.83 -3.27 -15.59
C HIS A 38 19.05 -4.09 -14.32
N LEU A 39 18.72 -3.55 -13.15
CA LEU A 39 18.85 -4.27 -11.86
C LEU A 39 17.77 -5.34 -11.71
N ILE A 40 16.53 -5.09 -12.16
CA ILE A 40 15.45 -6.09 -12.11
C ILE A 40 15.85 -7.38 -12.83
N LYS A 41 16.60 -7.29 -13.92
CA LYS A 41 17.09 -8.47 -14.67
C LYS A 41 18.09 -9.32 -13.89
N GLU A 42 18.70 -8.78 -12.83
CA GLU A 42 19.61 -9.49 -11.95
C GLU A 42 18.94 -10.02 -10.68
N CYS A 43 17.69 -9.57 -10.41
CA CYS A 43 16.93 -9.97 -9.22
C CYS A 43 16.36 -11.39 -9.35
N LYS A 44 16.22 -12.07 -8.21
CA LYS A 44 15.38 -13.26 -8.05
C LYS A 44 13.95 -12.90 -7.63
N TRP A 45 13.78 -11.82 -6.89
CA TRP A 45 12.47 -11.37 -6.42
C TRP A 45 12.33 -9.85 -6.45
N ILE A 46 11.08 -9.40 -6.56
CA ILE A 46 10.68 -8.00 -6.38
C ILE A 46 9.56 -7.94 -5.36
N ASN A 47 9.75 -7.13 -4.31
CA ASN A 47 8.71 -6.80 -3.36
C ASN A 47 8.17 -5.39 -3.67
N MET A 48 6.89 -5.31 -3.99
CA MET A 48 6.22 -4.07 -4.40
C MET A 48 5.57 -3.34 -3.21
N GLY A 49 5.77 -3.85 -1.98
CA GLY A 49 5.24 -3.27 -0.75
C GLY A 49 3.75 -3.41 -0.58
N GLY A 50 3.21 -2.61 0.30
CA GLY A 50 1.79 -2.59 0.67
C GLY A 50 1.02 -1.40 0.11
N GLY A 51 -0.04 -1.04 0.82
CA GLY A 51 -0.92 0.08 0.46
C GLY A 51 -1.97 -0.25 -0.60
N HIS A 52 -2.21 -1.54 -0.86
CA HIS A 52 -3.20 -2.04 -1.79
C HIS A 52 -4.50 -2.41 -1.07
N HIS A 53 -5.61 -1.83 -1.47
CA HIS A 53 -6.94 -2.12 -0.91
C HIS A 53 -7.62 -3.34 -1.57
N ILE A 54 -6.92 -4.44 -1.74
CA ILE A 54 -7.36 -5.60 -2.53
C ILE A 54 -8.63 -6.28 -2.02
N THR A 55 -9.04 -6.04 -0.78
CA THR A 55 -10.29 -6.57 -0.18
C THR A 55 -11.47 -5.64 -0.32
N ARG A 56 -11.30 -4.43 -0.85
CA ARG A 56 -12.41 -3.51 -1.09
C ARG A 56 -13.22 -3.94 -2.32
N ALA A 57 -14.54 -3.75 -2.26
CA ALA A 57 -15.47 -4.15 -3.32
C ALA A 57 -15.21 -3.43 -4.65
N ASP A 58 -14.67 -2.21 -4.61
CA ASP A 58 -14.36 -1.38 -5.78
C ASP A 58 -12.95 -1.61 -6.34
N TYR A 59 -12.15 -2.50 -5.74
CA TYR A 59 -10.79 -2.79 -6.22
C TYR A 59 -10.80 -3.70 -7.46
N ASN A 60 -10.08 -3.29 -8.50
CA ASN A 60 -10.00 -4.05 -9.75
C ASN A 60 -8.96 -5.19 -9.65
N ILE A 61 -9.36 -6.32 -9.08
CA ILE A 61 -8.52 -7.53 -8.94
C ILE A 61 -8.06 -8.09 -10.30
N PRO A 62 -8.93 -8.23 -11.34
CA PRO A 62 -8.47 -8.69 -12.65
C PRO A 62 -7.37 -7.81 -13.25
N HIS A 63 -7.45 -6.49 -13.07
CA HIS A 63 -6.40 -5.56 -13.52
C HIS A 63 -5.08 -5.81 -12.78
N LEU A 64 -5.12 -5.96 -11.44
CA LEU A 64 -3.93 -6.28 -10.64
C LEU A 64 -3.27 -7.57 -11.14
N ILE A 65 -4.05 -8.65 -11.29
CA ILE A 65 -3.54 -9.95 -11.75
C ILE A 65 -2.91 -9.82 -13.14
N GLY A 66 -3.57 -9.11 -14.06
CA GLY A 66 -3.05 -8.85 -15.41
C GLY A 66 -1.72 -8.10 -15.38
N LEU A 67 -1.64 -7.06 -14.56
CA LEU A 67 -0.43 -6.25 -14.38
C LEU A 67 0.75 -7.07 -13.85
N LEU A 68 0.53 -7.88 -12.80
CA LEU A 68 1.57 -8.73 -12.22
C LEU A 68 2.03 -9.82 -13.19
N LYS A 69 1.11 -10.45 -13.92
CA LYS A 69 1.45 -11.43 -14.96
C LYS A 69 2.30 -10.83 -16.08
N GLN A 70 1.92 -9.65 -16.57
CA GLN A 70 2.68 -8.93 -17.59
C GLN A 70 4.07 -8.51 -17.08
N PHE A 71 4.17 -8.05 -15.83
CA PHE A 71 5.46 -7.71 -15.21
C PHE A 71 6.36 -8.94 -15.14
N LYS A 72 5.86 -10.08 -14.61
CA LYS A 72 6.62 -11.34 -14.53
C LYS A 72 7.02 -11.88 -15.91
N ALA A 73 6.18 -11.71 -16.93
CA ALA A 73 6.50 -12.11 -18.29
C ALA A 73 7.64 -11.29 -18.92
N ARG A 74 7.77 -9.99 -18.55
CA ARG A 74 8.90 -9.14 -18.97
C ARG A 74 10.21 -9.49 -18.27
N TYR A 75 10.13 -10.08 -17.07
CA TYR A 75 11.28 -10.44 -16.24
C TYR A 75 11.22 -11.92 -15.84
N PRO A 76 11.53 -12.84 -16.77
CA PRO A 76 11.43 -14.29 -16.53
C PRO A 76 12.46 -14.82 -15.53
N ASN A 77 13.48 -14.03 -15.19
CA ASN A 77 14.46 -14.30 -14.14
C ASN A 77 13.86 -14.23 -12.73
N LEU A 78 12.74 -13.54 -12.55
CA LEU A 78 12.11 -13.42 -11.23
C LEU A 78 11.46 -14.74 -10.83
N GLU A 79 11.81 -15.24 -9.66
CA GLU A 79 11.15 -16.37 -9.00
C GLU A 79 9.85 -15.87 -8.35
N ASP A 80 9.92 -14.75 -7.60
CA ASP A 80 8.81 -14.20 -6.84
C ASP A 80 8.52 -12.73 -7.13
N VAL A 81 7.22 -12.40 -7.09
CA VAL A 81 6.69 -11.04 -6.99
C VAL A 81 5.83 -10.96 -5.75
N ILE A 82 6.24 -10.13 -4.80
CA ILE A 82 5.69 -10.06 -3.45
C ILE A 82 4.89 -8.76 -3.28
N LEU A 83 3.74 -8.85 -2.61
CA LEU A 83 2.94 -7.73 -2.14
C LEU A 83 2.74 -7.87 -0.62
N GLU A 84 2.66 -6.74 0.09
CA GLU A 84 2.48 -6.67 1.55
C GLU A 84 1.19 -5.91 1.94
N PRO A 85 0.00 -6.33 1.50
CA PRO A 85 -1.24 -5.59 1.66
C PRO A 85 -1.80 -5.72 3.08
N GLY A 86 -1.15 -5.12 4.08
CA GLY A 86 -1.51 -5.23 5.50
C GLY A 86 -2.96 -4.83 5.81
N GLU A 87 -3.44 -3.74 5.20
CA GLU A 87 -4.82 -3.30 5.36
C GLU A 87 -5.82 -4.32 4.82
N ALA A 88 -5.50 -5.00 3.72
CA ALA A 88 -6.36 -6.05 3.17
C ALA A 88 -6.60 -7.21 4.16
N VAL A 89 -5.62 -7.51 5.00
CA VAL A 89 -5.73 -8.53 6.05
C VAL A 89 -6.51 -8.00 7.25
N GLY A 90 -6.28 -6.73 7.62
CA GLY A 90 -6.91 -6.08 8.77
C GLY A 90 -8.27 -5.40 8.49
N TRP A 91 -8.72 -5.36 7.24
CA TRP A 91 -9.94 -4.65 6.85
C TRP A 91 -11.18 -5.23 7.56
N GLN A 92 -11.95 -4.34 8.23
CA GLN A 92 -13.19 -4.67 8.94
C GLN A 92 -13.07 -5.77 10.03
N THR A 93 -11.88 -6.00 10.56
CA THR A 93 -11.64 -6.99 11.62
C THR A 93 -12.00 -6.49 13.00
N GLY A 94 -12.26 -5.20 13.17
CA GLY A 94 -12.60 -4.59 14.45
C GLY A 94 -13.13 -3.18 14.30
N VAL A 95 -13.48 -2.60 15.44
CA VAL A 95 -13.89 -1.20 15.57
C VAL A 95 -13.02 -0.52 16.62
N LEU A 96 -12.69 0.73 16.40
CA LEU A 96 -12.04 1.57 17.38
C LEU A 96 -13.11 2.39 18.09
N THR A 97 -13.17 2.26 19.42
CA THR A 97 -14.07 3.04 20.28
C THR A 97 -13.28 4.10 20.99
N SER A 98 -13.76 5.33 21.01
CA SER A 98 -13.17 6.45 21.73
C SER A 98 -14.26 7.31 22.36
N THR A 99 -13.87 8.05 23.40
CA THR A 99 -14.75 9.00 24.09
C THR A 99 -14.53 10.39 23.51
N VAL A 100 -15.61 11.15 23.31
CA VAL A 100 -15.54 12.58 23.03
C VAL A 100 -15.29 13.32 24.33
N GLU A 101 -14.12 13.93 24.48
CA GLU A 101 -13.71 14.70 25.67
C GLU A 101 -14.24 16.14 25.60
N ASP A 102 -14.30 16.71 24.40
CA ASP A 102 -14.76 18.09 24.21
C ASP A 102 -15.28 18.29 22.77
N ILE A 103 -16.09 19.33 22.58
CA ILE A 103 -16.54 19.80 21.28
C ILE A 103 -16.18 21.27 21.12
N VAL A 104 -15.25 21.55 20.23
CA VAL A 104 -14.87 22.93 19.89
C VAL A 104 -15.51 23.37 18.58
N GLU A 105 -15.79 24.65 18.46
CA GLU A 105 -16.31 25.23 17.22
C GLU A 105 -15.28 26.17 16.60
N ASN A 106 -14.99 25.97 15.32
CA ASN A 106 -14.11 26.83 14.55
C ASN A 106 -14.77 27.16 13.20
N LYS A 107 -15.02 28.42 12.96
CA LYS A 107 -15.66 28.94 11.72
C LYS A 107 -16.96 28.21 11.35
N GLY A 108 -17.80 27.92 12.34
CA GLY A 108 -19.07 27.21 12.15
C GLY A 108 -18.96 25.69 11.99
N ILE A 109 -17.75 25.13 12.08
CA ILE A 109 -17.50 23.67 12.03
C ILE A 109 -17.30 23.17 13.47
N LYS A 110 -18.14 22.20 13.88
CA LYS A 110 -17.99 21.50 15.15
C LYS A 110 -16.97 20.39 15.02
N ILE A 111 -15.98 20.37 15.90
CA ILE A 111 -14.86 19.43 15.93
C ILE A 111 -14.92 18.67 17.26
N ALA A 112 -15.09 17.36 17.21
CA ALA A 112 -15.02 16.51 18.38
C ALA A 112 -13.56 16.22 18.73
N MET A 113 -13.19 16.53 19.95
CA MET A 113 -11.89 16.17 20.53
C MET A 113 -12.01 14.79 21.18
N LEU A 114 -11.26 13.82 20.67
CA LEU A 114 -11.36 12.43 21.09
C LEU A 114 -10.24 12.07 22.07
N ASN A 115 -10.54 11.20 23.02
CA ASN A 115 -9.57 10.58 23.92
C ASN A 115 -8.75 9.52 23.18
N ILE A 116 -7.98 9.95 22.17
CA ILE A 116 -7.19 9.04 21.35
C ILE A 116 -6.01 9.77 20.72
N SER A 117 -4.88 9.07 20.62
CA SER A 117 -3.70 9.61 19.98
C SER A 117 -3.75 9.42 18.46
N PHE A 118 -3.38 10.45 17.70
CA PHE A 118 -3.23 10.41 16.26
C PHE A 118 -2.28 9.28 15.80
N TYR A 119 -1.28 8.92 16.58
CA TYR A 119 -0.34 7.85 16.25
C TYR A 119 -0.97 6.45 16.17
N ILE A 120 -2.09 6.22 16.84
CA ILE A 120 -2.82 4.95 16.78
C ILE A 120 -3.53 4.78 15.43
N HIS A 121 -3.82 5.89 14.73
CA HIS A 121 -4.61 5.89 13.50
C HIS A 121 -3.82 5.87 12.20
N ARG A 122 -2.51 5.99 12.27
CA ARG A 122 -1.69 6.30 11.08
C ARG A 122 -1.71 5.21 10.00
N ASN A 123 -2.20 4.01 10.31
CA ASN A 123 -2.12 2.85 9.41
C ASN A 123 -3.44 2.10 9.23
N THR A 124 -4.59 2.70 9.54
CA THR A 124 -5.85 1.95 9.49
C THR A 124 -6.99 2.83 9.00
N SER A 125 -7.59 2.45 7.89
CA SER A 125 -8.86 3.00 7.42
C SER A 125 -9.98 2.51 8.33
N TYR A 126 -10.28 3.25 9.38
CA TYR A 126 -11.40 2.97 10.25
C TYR A 126 -12.64 3.73 9.79
N SER A 127 -13.77 3.04 9.72
CA SER A 127 -15.07 3.72 9.72
C SER A 127 -15.37 4.16 11.15
N TYR A 128 -15.48 5.46 11.35
CA TYR A 128 -15.81 6.03 12.65
C TYR A 128 -17.32 5.94 12.89
N ARG A 129 -17.72 5.40 14.01
CA ARG A 129 -19.08 5.54 14.53
C ARG A 129 -19.00 6.45 15.76
N ILE A 130 -19.53 7.66 15.65
CA ILE A 130 -19.70 8.56 16.81
C ILE A 130 -21.07 8.22 17.40
N SER A 131 -21.11 7.67 18.62
CA SER A 131 -22.33 7.59 19.43
C SER A 131 -22.33 8.79 20.38
N TYR A 132 -23.41 9.57 20.37
CA TYR A 132 -23.64 10.67 21.29
C TYR A 132 -24.28 10.14 22.58
#